data_78d54bfebd41bf6112a0fa4cebad75af
#
_entry.id   78d54bfebd41bf6112a0fa4cebad75af
#
_cell.length_a   1.000
_cell.length_b   1.000
_cell.length_c   1.000
_cell.angle_alpha   90.00
_cell.angle_beta   90.00
_cell.angle_gamma   90.00
#
_symmetry.space_group_name_H-M   'P 1'
#
loop_
_entity.id
_entity.type
_entity.pdbx_description
1 polymer ?
#
loop_
_entity_poly.entity_id
_entity_poly.type
_entity_poly.pdbx_seq_one_letter_code
_entity_poly.pdbx_strand_id
1 'polypeptide(L)'
;MVQGYKTHVQSGILLNANEASQNVDEAIKQEIIDAISNLSLNRYPDTTCQELHRLYADIMNVPSSWILSGNGSDQMLGFLIQYYLRENKTLYTLSPDFSMYDYYVGLNHSKIEKYETNLDGSFDVDVFISNGKDKKVDMILFSNPNNPTGHAITKCEMKKISEAFKDIPVIFDEAYMEFGKESAIGLLKEYPNVFVCRTLSKAYGLAGIRCGFMLGQQVEKLRDLFIPYALSSVTQTIASVVLKHADAYKENIATIISERERMYQEVKEFKQLTMYPSNANFLFGRSEKKDLLLEMFKEKNITIRNYEDASFRITIGTKEENEMVLDVLRRFEYANS
;
A
#
# COMPACT_ATOMS: atom_id res chain seq x y z
N MET A 1 13.90 -20.10 -7.28
CA MET A 1 12.97 -20.52 -6.19
C MET A 1 12.27 -19.27 -5.69
N VAL A 2 10.94 -19.28 -5.57
CA VAL A 2 10.18 -18.17 -5.02
C VAL A 2 10.52 -18.04 -3.52
N GLN A 3 11.05 -16.88 -3.11
CA GLN A 3 11.36 -16.64 -1.70
C GLN A 3 10.06 -16.28 -0.97
N GLY A 4 9.64 -17.10 -0.02
CA GLY A 4 8.43 -16.87 0.75
C GLY A 4 8.56 -15.67 1.70
N TYR A 5 7.46 -14.95 1.93
CA TYR A 5 7.40 -13.88 2.92
C TYR A 5 7.57 -14.47 4.33
N LYS A 6 8.58 -13.99 5.07
CA LYS A 6 8.80 -14.40 6.46
C LYS A 6 8.04 -13.46 7.39
N THR A 7 7.07 -14.01 8.11
CA THR A 7 6.39 -13.30 9.20
C THR A 7 7.16 -13.52 10.50
N HIS A 8 7.30 -12.48 11.31
CA HIS A 8 7.89 -12.55 12.62
C HIS A 8 6.84 -12.13 13.66
N VAL A 9 6.60 -13.00 14.65
CA VAL A 9 5.84 -12.59 15.83
C VAL A 9 6.76 -11.69 16.65
N GLN A 10 6.31 -10.48 16.91
CA GLN A 10 7.09 -9.46 17.60
C GLN A 10 6.26 -8.91 18.76
N SER A 11 6.94 -8.45 19.80
CA SER A 11 6.34 -7.79 20.96
C SER A 11 6.89 -6.37 21.09
N GLY A 12 6.21 -5.52 21.80
CA GLY A 12 6.61 -4.12 21.99
C GLY A 12 5.97 -3.17 21.01
N ILE A 13 6.65 -2.08 20.69
CA ILE A 13 6.19 -1.05 19.74
C ILE A 13 6.49 -1.53 18.33
N LEU A 14 5.45 -1.80 17.53
CA LEU A 14 5.55 -2.39 16.21
C LEU A 14 5.39 -1.32 15.12
N LEU A 15 6.51 -0.81 14.60
CA LEU A 15 6.56 0.21 13.55
C LEU A 15 7.17 -0.33 12.23
N ASN A 16 6.92 -1.60 11.92
CA ASN A 16 7.55 -2.34 10.81
C ASN A 16 6.60 -2.72 9.67
N ALA A 17 5.28 -2.72 9.91
CA ALA A 17 4.30 -3.27 8.97
C ALA A 17 3.35 -2.20 8.37
N ASN A 18 3.58 -0.91 8.65
CA ASN A 18 2.72 0.19 8.21
C ASN A 18 1.25 0.02 8.63
N GLU A 19 1.04 -0.58 9.80
CA GLU A 19 -0.28 -0.69 10.41
C GLU A 19 -0.68 0.67 11.01
N ALA A 20 -1.98 0.89 11.19
CA ALA A 20 -2.46 2.08 11.89
C ALA A 20 -2.13 1.96 13.38
N SER A 21 -1.72 3.09 13.98
CA SER A 21 -1.38 3.16 15.41
C SER A 21 -2.60 3.09 16.34
N GLN A 22 -3.79 3.34 15.80
CA GLN A 22 -5.05 3.34 16.54
C GLN A 22 -6.00 2.28 16.00
N ASN A 23 -6.75 1.65 16.91
CA ASN A 23 -7.86 0.78 16.56
C ASN A 23 -9.09 1.60 16.14
N VAL A 24 -10.10 0.94 15.62
CA VAL A 24 -11.41 1.52 15.32
C VAL A 24 -12.00 2.19 16.59
N ASP A 25 -12.58 3.37 16.42
CA ASP A 25 -13.27 4.10 17.50
C ASP A 25 -14.30 3.21 18.22
N GLU A 26 -14.46 3.39 19.54
CA GLU A 26 -15.31 2.52 20.35
C GLU A 26 -16.80 2.61 19.94
N ALA A 27 -17.28 3.76 19.46
CA ALA A 27 -18.66 3.89 19.00
C ALA A 27 -18.88 3.10 17.70
N ILE A 28 -17.92 3.20 16.75
CA ILE A 28 -17.95 2.42 15.50
C ILE A 28 -17.78 0.93 15.80
N LYS A 29 -16.92 0.59 16.76
CA LYS A 29 -16.70 -0.80 17.18
C LYS A 29 -17.97 -1.43 17.78
N GLN A 30 -18.77 -0.66 18.56
CA GLN A 30 -20.07 -1.15 19.06
C GLN A 30 -21.04 -1.40 17.92
N GLU A 31 -21.12 -0.50 16.92
CA GLU A 31 -21.94 -0.71 15.72
C GLU A 31 -21.52 -1.98 14.94
N ILE A 32 -20.21 -2.22 14.85
CA ILE A 32 -19.66 -3.46 14.24
C ILE A 32 -20.16 -4.70 15.02
N ILE A 33 -20.08 -4.70 16.35
CA ILE A 33 -20.51 -5.81 17.20
C ILE A 33 -22.00 -6.09 16.99
N ASP A 34 -22.83 -5.05 17.00
CA ASP A 34 -24.26 -5.15 16.80
C ASP A 34 -24.59 -5.70 15.38
N ALA A 35 -23.91 -5.22 14.36
CA ALA A 35 -24.08 -5.69 12.99
C ALA A 35 -23.67 -7.16 12.82
N ILE A 36 -22.55 -7.58 13.42
CA ILE A 36 -22.06 -8.98 13.35
C ILE A 36 -23.02 -9.91 14.10
N SER A 37 -23.60 -9.49 15.22
CA SER A 37 -24.53 -10.32 16.01
C SER A 37 -25.77 -10.76 15.23
N ASN A 38 -26.12 -10.03 14.18
CA ASN A 38 -27.27 -10.30 13.31
C ASN A 38 -26.91 -11.17 12.07
N LEU A 39 -25.64 -11.56 11.89
CA LEU A 39 -25.23 -12.34 10.72
C LEU A 39 -25.65 -13.81 10.81
N SER A 40 -26.12 -14.34 9.68
CA SER A 40 -26.36 -15.77 9.50
C SER A 40 -25.04 -16.48 9.11
N LEU A 41 -24.24 -16.89 10.11
CA LEU A 41 -22.91 -17.48 9.89
C LEU A 41 -22.95 -18.83 9.14
N ASN A 42 -24.10 -19.48 9.04
CA ASN A 42 -24.32 -20.74 8.33
C ASN A 42 -24.69 -20.54 6.84
N ARG A 43 -24.62 -19.31 6.33
CA ARG A 43 -24.91 -18.97 4.93
C ARG A 43 -23.69 -18.39 4.25
N TYR A 44 -23.57 -18.64 2.94
CA TYR A 44 -22.57 -17.98 2.12
C TYR A 44 -22.80 -16.46 2.09
N PRO A 45 -21.72 -15.67 2.00
CA PRO A 45 -21.81 -14.22 1.88
C PRO A 45 -22.44 -13.76 0.56
N ASP A 46 -22.82 -12.48 0.48
CA ASP A 46 -23.16 -11.84 -0.80
C ASP A 46 -21.95 -11.87 -1.74
N THR A 47 -22.08 -12.55 -2.88
CA THR A 47 -21.02 -12.64 -3.90
C THR A 47 -20.80 -11.34 -4.64
N THR A 48 -21.80 -10.45 -4.66
CA THR A 48 -21.74 -9.17 -5.36
C THR A 48 -21.14 -8.05 -4.51
N CYS A 49 -21.05 -8.24 -3.18
CA CYS A 49 -20.64 -7.23 -2.22
C CYS A 49 -21.35 -5.88 -2.43
N GLN A 50 -22.63 -5.91 -2.75
CA GLN A 50 -23.38 -4.78 -3.30
C GLN A 50 -23.28 -3.53 -2.40
N GLU A 51 -23.59 -3.67 -1.11
CA GLU A 51 -23.55 -2.54 -0.16
C GLU A 51 -22.12 -2.01 0.00
N LEU A 52 -21.14 -2.90 0.14
CA LEU A 52 -19.73 -2.53 0.26
C LEU A 52 -19.24 -1.75 -0.97
N HIS A 53 -19.56 -2.25 -2.17
CA HIS A 53 -19.18 -1.58 -3.42
C HIS A 53 -19.88 -0.24 -3.59
N ARG A 54 -21.16 -0.12 -3.22
CA ARG A 54 -21.89 1.14 -3.27
C ARG A 54 -21.24 2.19 -2.37
N LEU A 55 -20.96 1.86 -1.11
CA LEU A 55 -20.33 2.77 -0.16
C LEU A 55 -18.94 3.22 -0.64
N TYR A 56 -18.14 2.28 -1.14
CA TYR A 56 -16.80 2.62 -1.61
C TYR A 56 -16.82 3.42 -2.91
N ALA A 57 -17.79 3.15 -3.79
CA ALA A 57 -18.03 3.90 -5.02
C ALA A 57 -18.38 5.37 -4.74
N ASP A 58 -19.24 5.62 -3.75
CA ASP A 58 -19.62 6.96 -3.30
C ASP A 58 -18.37 7.72 -2.79
N ILE A 59 -17.51 7.08 -1.98
CA ILE A 59 -16.27 7.69 -1.47
C ILE A 59 -15.29 8.00 -2.60
N MET A 60 -15.13 7.08 -3.56
CA MET A 60 -14.19 7.20 -4.67
C MET A 60 -14.73 8.00 -5.86
N ASN A 61 -16.01 8.35 -5.87
CA ASN A 61 -16.71 9.03 -6.98
C ASN A 61 -16.56 8.31 -8.33
N VAL A 62 -16.77 6.98 -8.32
CA VAL A 62 -16.75 6.11 -9.49
C VAL A 62 -18.00 5.24 -9.53
N PRO A 63 -18.38 4.66 -10.70
CA PRO A 63 -19.45 3.68 -10.76
C PRO A 63 -19.14 2.43 -9.91
N SER A 64 -20.11 1.89 -9.19
CA SER A 64 -19.95 0.66 -8.39
C SER A 64 -19.61 -0.57 -9.25
N SER A 65 -20.02 -0.57 -10.52
CA SER A 65 -19.64 -1.61 -11.50
C SER A 65 -18.12 -1.66 -11.78
N TRP A 66 -17.39 -0.58 -11.51
CA TRP A 66 -15.95 -0.51 -11.67
C TRP A 66 -15.16 -1.02 -10.44
N ILE A 67 -15.84 -1.53 -9.42
CA ILE A 67 -15.21 -1.98 -8.19
C ILE A 67 -15.34 -3.50 -8.04
N LEU A 68 -14.23 -4.14 -7.71
CA LEU A 68 -14.17 -5.52 -7.24
C LEU A 68 -13.42 -5.55 -5.91
N SER A 69 -13.88 -6.34 -4.96
CA SER A 69 -13.26 -6.47 -3.64
C SER A 69 -12.77 -7.88 -3.36
N GLY A 70 -11.72 -7.98 -2.55
CA GLY A 70 -11.14 -9.26 -2.18
C GLY A 70 -10.35 -9.20 -0.87
N ASN A 71 -9.65 -10.27 -0.56
CA ASN A 71 -8.94 -10.49 0.69
C ASN A 71 -7.64 -9.65 0.77
N GLY A 72 -7.81 -8.33 0.94
CA GLY A 72 -6.77 -7.31 0.82
C GLY A 72 -6.46 -6.96 -0.63
N SER A 73 -5.74 -5.83 -0.83
CA SER A 73 -5.22 -5.48 -2.17
C SER A 73 -4.29 -6.56 -2.73
N ASP A 74 -3.63 -7.33 -1.87
CA ASP A 74 -2.77 -8.46 -2.26
C ASP A 74 -3.49 -9.44 -3.18
N GLN A 75 -4.74 -9.82 -2.85
CA GLN A 75 -5.50 -10.74 -3.70
C GLN A 75 -5.86 -10.10 -5.04
N MET A 76 -6.14 -8.81 -5.07
CA MET A 76 -6.41 -8.08 -6.32
C MET A 76 -5.19 -8.02 -7.22
N LEU A 77 -4.02 -7.71 -6.66
CA LEU A 77 -2.75 -7.69 -7.37
C LEU A 77 -2.39 -9.08 -7.92
N GLY A 78 -2.49 -10.11 -7.08
CA GLY A 78 -2.27 -11.49 -7.49
C GLY A 78 -3.19 -11.93 -8.62
N PHE A 79 -4.47 -11.57 -8.56
CA PHE A 79 -5.44 -11.87 -9.61
C PHE A 79 -5.12 -11.17 -10.93
N LEU A 80 -4.79 -9.86 -10.90
CA LEU A 80 -4.38 -9.11 -12.10
C LEU A 80 -3.14 -9.71 -12.74
N ILE A 81 -2.13 -10.04 -11.93
CA ILE A 81 -0.91 -10.70 -12.40
C ILE A 81 -1.24 -12.04 -13.05
N GLN A 82 -2.04 -12.89 -12.38
CA GLN A 82 -2.42 -14.20 -12.90
C GLN A 82 -3.23 -14.10 -14.20
N TYR A 83 -4.07 -13.09 -14.32
CA TYR A 83 -4.94 -12.95 -15.49
C TYR A 83 -4.20 -12.39 -16.72
N TYR A 84 -3.42 -11.32 -16.52
CA TYR A 84 -2.76 -10.61 -17.63
C TYR A 84 -1.36 -11.13 -17.96
N LEU A 85 -0.61 -11.61 -16.96
CA LEU A 85 0.71 -12.17 -17.14
C LEU A 85 0.65 -13.69 -17.22
N ARG A 86 0.46 -14.21 -18.41
CA ARG A 86 0.63 -15.64 -18.67
C ARG A 86 2.10 -15.98 -18.84
N GLU A 87 2.41 -17.27 -18.97
CA GLU A 87 3.78 -17.77 -19.20
C GLU A 87 4.53 -16.95 -20.27
N ASN A 88 5.78 -16.62 -19.98
CA ASN A 88 6.68 -15.80 -20.81
C ASN A 88 6.34 -14.31 -20.96
N LYS A 89 5.27 -13.83 -20.37
CA LYS A 89 4.95 -12.39 -20.31
C LYS A 89 5.73 -11.68 -19.23
N THR A 90 5.94 -10.38 -19.42
CA THR A 90 6.84 -9.57 -18.60
C THR A 90 6.08 -8.47 -17.86
N LEU A 91 6.15 -8.51 -16.51
CA LEU A 91 5.82 -7.37 -15.66
C LEU A 91 6.96 -6.36 -15.69
N TYR A 92 6.63 -5.07 -15.74
CA TYR A 92 7.56 -3.97 -15.52
C TYR A 92 7.18 -3.17 -14.29
N THR A 93 8.12 -3.04 -13.36
CA THR A 93 7.93 -2.41 -12.05
C THR A 93 9.14 -1.58 -11.65
N LEU A 94 9.07 -0.88 -10.53
CA LEU A 94 10.19 -0.16 -9.93
C LEU A 94 11.07 -1.09 -9.07
N SER A 95 12.28 -0.63 -8.78
CA SER A 95 13.19 -1.23 -7.79
C SER A 95 13.80 -0.10 -6.94
N PRO A 96 13.60 -0.12 -5.62
CA PRO A 96 12.79 -1.07 -4.86
C PRO A 96 11.28 -0.84 -5.01
N ASP A 97 10.50 -1.93 -4.86
CA ASP A 97 9.05 -1.87 -4.72
C ASP A 97 8.52 -3.04 -3.85
N PHE A 98 7.22 -3.19 -3.76
CA PHE A 98 6.58 -4.18 -2.91
C PHE A 98 6.93 -5.62 -3.34
N SER A 99 7.60 -6.36 -2.46
CA SER A 99 8.16 -7.69 -2.76
C SER A 99 7.13 -8.76 -3.16
N MET A 100 5.84 -8.53 -2.88
CA MET A 100 4.79 -9.45 -3.30
C MET A 100 4.59 -9.49 -4.83
N TYR A 101 5.05 -8.47 -5.56
CA TYR A 101 5.03 -8.53 -7.03
C TYR A 101 5.95 -9.64 -7.54
N ASP A 102 7.19 -9.73 -7.01
CA ASP A 102 8.13 -10.82 -7.33
C ASP A 102 7.52 -12.18 -6.99
N TYR A 103 6.86 -12.28 -5.83
CA TYR A 103 6.21 -13.50 -5.38
C TYR A 103 5.12 -13.97 -6.36
N TYR A 104 4.17 -13.10 -6.72
CA TYR A 104 3.08 -13.46 -7.62
C TYR A 104 3.56 -13.75 -9.05
N VAL A 105 4.51 -12.97 -9.57
CA VAL A 105 5.13 -13.21 -10.87
C VAL A 105 5.84 -14.56 -10.88
N GLY A 106 6.56 -14.88 -9.80
CA GLY A 106 7.22 -16.19 -9.65
C GLY A 106 6.25 -17.37 -9.61
N LEU A 107 5.13 -17.25 -8.91
CA LEU A 107 4.08 -18.26 -8.89
C LEU A 107 3.43 -18.47 -10.27
N ASN A 108 3.35 -17.42 -11.06
CA ASN A 108 2.73 -17.43 -12.38
C ASN A 108 3.69 -17.83 -13.50
N HIS A 109 4.96 -18.15 -13.17
CA HIS A 109 6.03 -18.48 -14.13
C HIS A 109 6.23 -17.39 -15.19
N SER A 110 5.95 -16.14 -14.86
CA SER A 110 6.14 -14.96 -15.72
C SER A 110 7.50 -14.34 -15.48
N LYS A 111 7.84 -13.30 -16.26
CA LYS A 111 9.08 -12.53 -16.11
C LYS A 111 8.80 -11.22 -15.39
N ILE A 112 9.80 -10.70 -14.69
CA ILE A 112 9.78 -9.38 -14.08
C ILE A 112 11.01 -8.59 -14.54
N GLU A 113 10.77 -7.40 -15.05
CA GLU A 113 11.78 -6.40 -15.36
C GLU A 113 11.64 -5.26 -14.37
N LYS A 114 12.76 -4.79 -13.83
CA LYS A 114 12.78 -3.74 -12.83
C LYS A 114 13.50 -2.50 -13.37
N TYR A 115 12.93 -1.35 -13.03
CA TYR A 115 13.56 -0.05 -13.26
C TYR A 115 14.15 0.44 -11.94
N GLU A 116 15.46 0.57 -11.89
CA GLU A 116 16.16 1.06 -10.70
C GLU A 116 15.86 2.55 -10.48
N THR A 117 15.29 2.89 -9.34
CA THR A 117 15.03 4.27 -8.93
C THR A 117 16.27 4.90 -8.29
N ASN A 118 16.25 6.21 -8.08
CA ASN A 118 17.19 6.87 -7.16
C ASN A 118 16.98 6.36 -5.72
N LEU A 119 17.92 6.66 -4.83
CA LEU A 119 17.87 6.19 -3.44
C LEU A 119 16.65 6.69 -2.65
N ASP A 120 16.07 7.81 -3.06
CA ASP A 120 14.84 8.41 -2.51
C ASP A 120 13.56 7.87 -3.17
N GLY A 121 13.70 6.98 -4.14
CA GLY A 121 12.60 6.42 -4.92
C GLY A 121 12.19 7.24 -6.13
N SER A 122 12.77 8.42 -6.35
CA SER A 122 12.49 9.25 -7.52
C SER A 122 13.03 8.61 -8.80
N PHE A 123 12.39 8.88 -9.93
CA PHE A 123 12.82 8.37 -11.23
C PHE A 123 12.37 9.28 -12.36
N ASP A 124 13.04 9.18 -13.50
CA ASP A 124 12.64 9.86 -14.73
C ASP A 124 11.57 9.04 -15.46
N VAL A 125 10.36 9.59 -15.54
CA VAL A 125 9.19 8.94 -16.14
C VAL A 125 9.35 8.76 -17.65
N ASP A 126 10.01 9.68 -18.35
CA ASP A 126 10.21 9.55 -19.79
C ASP A 126 11.24 8.43 -20.10
N VAL A 127 12.26 8.30 -19.27
CA VAL A 127 13.22 7.18 -19.34
C VAL A 127 12.56 5.84 -18.96
N PHE A 128 11.72 5.83 -17.92
CA PHE A 128 10.93 4.65 -17.55
C PHE A 128 10.06 4.16 -18.72
N ILE A 129 9.36 5.07 -19.38
CA ILE A 129 8.51 4.77 -20.53
C ILE A 129 9.36 4.22 -21.71
N SER A 130 10.48 4.87 -22.04
CA SER A 130 11.37 4.43 -23.11
C SER A 130 11.87 3.00 -22.87
N ASN A 131 12.40 2.74 -21.66
CA ASN A 131 12.91 1.41 -21.29
C ASN A 131 11.83 0.32 -21.35
N GLY A 132 10.62 0.62 -20.88
CA GLY A 132 9.50 -0.33 -20.93
C GLY A 132 9.09 -0.68 -22.37
N LYS A 133 9.10 0.30 -23.29
CA LYS A 133 8.83 0.09 -24.71
C LYS A 133 9.91 -0.74 -25.39
N ASP A 134 11.19 -0.45 -25.13
CA ASP A 134 12.32 -1.17 -25.70
C ASP A 134 12.31 -2.66 -25.24
N LYS A 135 11.95 -2.91 -24.00
CA LYS A 135 11.81 -4.25 -23.42
C LYS A 135 10.52 -4.98 -23.83
N LYS A 136 9.59 -4.30 -24.51
CA LYS A 136 8.29 -4.85 -24.96
C LYS A 136 7.54 -5.53 -23.83
N VAL A 137 7.38 -4.82 -22.71
CA VAL A 137 6.72 -5.32 -21.52
C VAL A 137 5.22 -5.53 -21.74
N ASP A 138 4.60 -6.44 -20.98
CA ASP A 138 3.20 -6.83 -21.15
C ASP A 138 2.28 -6.25 -20.07
N MET A 139 2.83 -5.70 -19.00
CA MET A 139 2.09 -5.14 -17.87
C MET A 139 2.95 -4.14 -17.11
N ILE A 140 2.36 -3.03 -16.70
CA ILE A 140 2.97 -2.07 -15.77
C ILE A 140 2.28 -2.24 -14.41
N LEU A 141 3.07 -2.35 -13.34
CA LEU A 141 2.57 -2.35 -11.96
C LEU A 141 3.63 -1.79 -11.03
N PHE A 142 3.29 -0.78 -10.26
CA PHE A 142 4.12 -0.28 -9.16
C PHE A 142 3.26 0.43 -8.11
N SER A 143 3.79 0.53 -6.88
CA SER A 143 3.12 1.23 -5.79
C SER A 143 3.30 2.75 -5.90
N ASN A 144 2.20 3.50 -5.71
CA ASN A 144 2.19 4.96 -5.71
C ASN A 144 1.20 5.50 -4.65
N PRO A 145 1.66 5.99 -3.50
CA PRO A 145 3.05 6.14 -3.06
C PRO A 145 3.82 4.84 -2.97
N ASN A 146 5.11 4.90 -3.33
CA ASN A 146 5.97 3.72 -3.38
C ASN A 146 6.24 3.14 -1.99
N ASN A 147 6.25 1.85 -1.89
CA ASN A 147 6.72 1.10 -0.74
C ASN A 147 7.98 0.31 -1.13
N PRO A 148 9.18 0.68 -0.63
CA PRO A 148 9.40 1.26 0.70
C PRO A 148 9.72 2.76 0.75
N THR A 149 9.94 3.44 -0.36
CA THR A 149 10.56 4.77 -0.36
C THR A 149 9.64 5.91 0.08
N GLY A 150 8.31 5.75 -0.06
CA GLY A 150 7.34 6.82 0.18
C GLY A 150 7.29 7.86 -0.94
N HIS A 151 8.08 7.71 -2.00
CA HIS A 151 8.03 8.57 -3.18
C HIS A 151 6.69 8.42 -3.90
N ALA A 152 6.19 9.51 -4.47
CA ALA A 152 4.97 9.50 -5.29
C ALA A 152 5.16 10.36 -6.53
N ILE A 153 4.73 9.83 -7.67
CA ILE A 153 4.65 10.59 -8.92
C ILE A 153 3.34 11.36 -9.01
N THR A 154 3.35 12.41 -9.80
CA THR A 154 2.21 13.30 -10.01
C THR A 154 1.15 12.66 -10.92
N LYS A 155 -0.08 13.19 -10.87
CA LYS A 155 -1.16 12.77 -11.80
C LYS A 155 -0.77 12.97 -13.27
N CYS A 156 -0.01 14.00 -13.59
CA CYS A 156 0.48 14.25 -14.94
C CYS A 156 1.42 13.13 -15.41
N GLU A 157 2.32 12.68 -14.54
CA GLU A 157 3.24 11.57 -14.80
C GLU A 157 2.50 10.23 -14.92
N MET A 158 1.54 9.97 -14.03
CA MET A 158 0.67 8.79 -14.15
C MET A 158 -0.10 8.80 -15.48
N LYS A 159 -0.60 9.95 -15.93
CA LYS A 159 -1.26 10.11 -17.23
C LYS A 159 -0.33 9.78 -18.38
N LYS A 160 0.92 10.31 -18.38
CA LYS A 160 1.94 10.00 -19.40
C LYS A 160 2.18 8.49 -19.52
N ILE A 161 2.34 7.79 -18.38
CA ILE A 161 2.54 6.33 -18.37
C ILE A 161 1.32 5.62 -18.93
N SER A 162 0.11 5.99 -18.49
CA SER A 162 -1.15 5.38 -18.93
C SER A 162 -1.37 5.49 -20.43
N GLU A 163 -1.04 6.65 -21.01
CA GLU A 163 -1.13 6.90 -22.45
C GLU A 163 -0.05 6.16 -23.24
N ALA A 164 1.18 6.15 -22.73
CA ALA A 164 2.32 5.48 -23.38
C ALA A 164 2.13 3.96 -23.48
N PHE A 165 1.39 3.35 -22.55
CA PHE A 165 1.12 1.91 -22.44
C PHE A 165 -0.38 1.57 -22.59
N LYS A 166 -1.14 2.32 -23.40
CA LYS A 166 -2.60 2.17 -23.56
C LYS A 166 -3.08 0.79 -24.01
N ASP A 167 -2.20 0.00 -24.61
CA ASP A 167 -2.52 -1.34 -25.17
C ASP A 167 -2.25 -2.48 -24.18
N ILE A 168 -1.67 -2.19 -23.01
CA ILE A 168 -1.41 -3.15 -21.94
C ILE A 168 -1.97 -2.66 -20.59
N PRO A 169 -2.22 -3.54 -19.61
CA PRO A 169 -2.69 -3.12 -18.30
C PRO A 169 -1.63 -2.28 -17.56
N VAL A 170 -2.07 -1.16 -17.00
CA VAL A 170 -1.29 -0.28 -16.12
C VAL A 170 -1.97 -0.25 -14.76
N ILE A 171 -1.27 -0.74 -13.73
CA ILE A 171 -1.80 -0.86 -12.38
C ILE A 171 -1.04 0.10 -11.44
N PHE A 172 -1.77 0.99 -10.80
CA PHE A 172 -1.26 1.79 -9.69
C PHE A 172 -1.70 1.14 -8.37
N ASP A 173 -0.74 0.60 -7.61
CA ASP A 173 -1.02 0.12 -6.26
C ASP A 173 -1.00 1.32 -5.31
N GLU A 174 -2.19 1.76 -4.95
CA GLU A 174 -2.43 2.93 -4.13
C GLU A 174 -2.76 2.58 -2.66
N ALA A 175 -2.09 1.57 -2.12
CA ALA A 175 -2.31 1.13 -0.74
C ALA A 175 -2.04 2.22 0.33
N TYR A 176 -1.33 3.30 -0.03
CA TYR A 176 -0.97 4.41 0.87
C TYR A 176 -1.52 5.77 0.42
N MET A 177 -2.39 5.79 -0.58
CA MET A 177 -2.79 7.05 -1.24
C MET A 177 -3.60 7.99 -0.34
N GLU A 178 -4.27 7.50 0.69
CA GLU A 178 -4.94 8.35 1.68
C GLU A 178 -3.98 9.31 2.40
N PHE A 179 -2.68 8.97 2.46
CA PHE A 179 -1.61 9.82 3.02
C PHE A 179 -0.87 10.64 1.96
N GLY A 180 -1.17 10.39 0.68
CA GLY A 180 -0.57 11.05 -0.49
C GLY A 180 -1.37 12.25 -0.96
N LYS A 181 -1.02 12.73 -2.17
CA LYS A 181 -1.61 13.95 -2.72
C LYS A 181 -2.47 13.70 -3.97
N GLU A 182 -2.03 12.83 -4.87
CA GLU A 182 -2.63 12.69 -6.21
C GLU A 182 -2.87 11.22 -6.56
N SER A 183 -4.12 10.88 -6.86
CA SER A 183 -4.56 9.53 -7.19
C SER A 183 -4.79 9.34 -8.69
N ALA A 184 -4.51 8.12 -9.16
CA ALA A 184 -4.84 7.67 -10.51
C ALA A 184 -6.34 7.41 -10.73
N ILE A 185 -7.19 7.45 -9.69
CA ILE A 185 -8.65 7.24 -9.84
C ILE A 185 -9.25 8.19 -10.88
N GLY A 186 -8.79 9.44 -10.92
CA GLY A 186 -9.25 10.41 -11.94
C GLY A 186 -8.92 10.02 -13.38
N LEU A 187 -7.97 9.12 -13.62
CA LEU A 187 -7.59 8.63 -14.93
C LEU A 187 -8.48 7.50 -15.44
N LEU A 188 -9.20 6.81 -14.56
CA LEU A 188 -10.02 5.65 -14.90
C LEU A 188 -11.07 5.96 -15.98
N LYS A 189 -11.56 7.20 -16.06
CA LYS A 189 -12.55 7.61 -17.07
C LYS A 189 -11.95 7.73 -18.48
N GLU A 190 -10.67 8.10 -18.57
CA GLU A 190 -9.97 8.36 -19.83
C GLU A 190 -9.21 7.11 -20.34
N TYR A 191 -8.72 6.26 -19.43
CA TYR A 191 -7.82 5.14 -19.72
C TYR A 191 -8.41 3.80 -19.26
N PRO A 192 -9.11 3.06 -20.16
CA PRO A 192 -9.72 1.77 -19.81
C PRO A 192 -8.74 0.68 -19.41
N ASN A 193 -7.45 0.82 -19.76
CA ASN A 193 -6.38 -0.10 -19.42
C ASN A 193 -5.81 0.14 -18.01
N VAL A 194 -6.24 1.21 -17.34
CA VAL A 194 -5.75 1.56 -15.99
C VAL A 194 -6.57 0.87 -14.92
N PHE A 195 -5.87 0.31 -13.94
CA PHE A 195 -6.43 -0.21 -12.70
C PHE A 195 -5.81 0.51 -11.50
N VAL A 196 -6.60 0.67 -10.45
CA VAL A 196 -6.13 1.17 -9.16
C VAL A 196 -6.44 0.12 -8.10
N CYS A 197 -5.44 -0.28 -7.32
CA CYS A 197 -5.62 -1.16 -6.17
C CYS A 197 -5.58 -0.34 -4.87
N ARG A 198 -6.53 -0.59 -3.96
CA ARG A 198 -6.70 0.10 -2.67
C ARG A 198 -6.93 -0.90 -1.54
N THR A 199 -6.71 -0.48 -0.31
CA THR A 199 -6.90 -1.34 0.87
C THR A 199 -7.44 -0.54 2.05
N LEU A 200 -8.26 -1.18 2.89
CA LEU A 200 -8.65 -0.63 4.18
C LEU A 200 -7.63 -0.93 5.30
N SER A 201 -6.55 -1.63 4.98
CA SER A 201 -5.55 -2.07 5.97
C SER A 201 -4.74 -0.93 6.57
N LYS A 202 -4.59 0.21 5.88
CA LYS A 202 -3.67 1.28 6.26
C LYS A 202 -4.43 2.46 6.88
N ALA A 203 -5.03 3.31 6.09
CA ALA A 203 -5.71 4.53 6.55
C ALA A 203 -6.93 4.26 7.45
N TYR A 204 -7.62 3.15 7.21
CA TYR A 204 -8.82 2.76 7.97
C TYR A 204 -8.52 1.80 9.14
N GLY A 205 -7.25 1.44 9.39
CA GLY A 205 -6.86 0.58 10.51
C GLY A 205 -7.41 -0.84 10.49
N LEU A 206 -7.83 -1.34 9.32
CA LEU A 206 -8.49 -2.63 9.17
C LEU A 206 -7.58 -3.73 8.61
N ALA A 207 -6.30 -3.74 9.01
CA ALA A 207 -5.34 -4.74 8.53
C ALA A 207 -5.79 -6.17 8.82
N GLY A 208 -6.38 -6.41 9.99
CA GLY A 208 -6.80 -7.74 10.47
C GLY A 208 -8.00 -8.32 9.73
N ILE A 209 -8.88 -7.49 9.13
CA ILE A 209 -10.07 -7.98 8.43
C ILE A 209 -9.86 -8.26 6.94
N ARG A 210 -8.71 -7.89 6.40
CA ARG A 210 -8.32 -8.22 5.03
C ARG A 210 -9.33 -7.77 3.97
N CYS A 211 -9.59 -6.46 3.84
CA CYS A 211 -10.44 -5.91 2.79
C CYS A 211 -9.63 -4.99 1.86
N GLY A 212 -9.68 -5.28 0.56
CA GLY A 212 -9.05 -4.48 -0.49
C GLY A 212 -9.91 -4.41 -1.74
N PHE A 213 -9.59 -3.47 -2.60
CA PHE A 213 -10.37 -3.15 -3.79
C PHE A 213 -9.47 -3.04 -5.02
N MET A 214 -10.03 -3.42 -6.16
CA MET A 214 -9.54 -3.11 -7.48
C MET A 214 -10.57 -2.24 -8.19
N LEU A 215 -10.14 -1.13 -8.77
CA LEU A 215 -10.98 -0.18 -9.48
C LEU A 215 -10.53 -0.05 -10.94
N GLY A 216 -11.46 0.00 -11.88
CA GLY A 216 -11.17 0.18 -13.31
C GLY A 216 -12.37 -0.12 -14.20
N GLN A 217 -12.40 0.42 -15.41
CA GLN A 217 -13.51 0.19 -16.36
C GLN A 217 -13.66 -1.28 -16.76
N GLN A 218 -12.55 -2.04 -16.80
CA GLN A 218 -12.57 -3.45 -17.21
C GLN A 218 -12.94 -4.41 -16.08
N VAL A 219 -13.12 -3.91 -14.86
CA VAL A 219 -13.45 -4.74 -13.68
C VAL A 219 -14.73 -5.55 -13.91
N GLU A 220 -15.73 -4.99 -14.58
CA GLU A 220 -16.99 -5.70 -14.88
C GLU A 220 -16.74 -6.99 -15.67
N LYS A 221 -15.83 -6.99 -16.63
CA LYS A 221 -15.45 -8.18 -17.42
C LYS A 221 -14.64 -9.20 -16.61
N LEU A 222 -13.94 -8.75 -15.58
CA LEU A 222 -13.09 -9.58 -14.74
C LEU A 222 -13.88 -10.22 -13.59
N ARG A 223 -15.05 -9.69 -13.25
CA ARG A 223 -15.86 -10.11 -12.10
C ARG A 223 -16.20 -11.59 -12.15
N ASP A 224 -16.65 -12.09 -13.30
CA ASP A 224 -17.07 -13.48 -13.47
C ASP A 224 -15.88 -14.47 -13.46
N LEU A 225 -14.66 -13.97 -13.59
CA LEU A 225 -13.42 -14.73 -13.54
C LEU A 225 -12.77 -14.74 -12.16
N PHE A 226 -13.27 -13.90 -11.26
CA PHE A 226 -12.76 -13.83 -9.91
C PHE A 226 -13.38 -14.92 -9.03
N ILE A 227 -12.63 -15.35 -8.02
CA ILE A 227 -13.08 -16.38 -7.09
C ILE A 227 -14.38 -15.96 -6.38
N PRO A 228 -15.45 -16.75 -6.42
CA PRO A 228 -16.68 -16.45 -5.69
C PRO A 228 -16.42 -16.50 -4.17
N TYR A 229 -17.19 -15.72 -3.42
CA TYR A 229 -17.12 -15.67 -1.95
C TYR A 229 -15.75 -15.25 -1.39
N ALA A 230 -15.00 -14.42 -2.11
CA ALA A 230 -13.66 -13.96 -1.72
C ALA A 230 -13.65 -13.26 -0.35
N LEU A 231 -14.71 -12.51 -0.03
CA LEU A 231 -14.88 -11.84 1.26
C LEU A 231 -15.93 -12.54 2.11
N SER A 232 -15.59 -12.84 3.37
CA SER A 232 -16.55 -13.36 4.35
C SER A 232 -17.66 -12.35 4.66
N SER A 233 -18.82 -12.81 5.14
CA SER A 233 -19.89 -11.92 5.61
C SER A 233 -19.38 -10.98 6.72
N VAL A 234 -18.51 -11.46 7.61
CA VAL A 234 -17.91 -10.66 8.69
C VAL A 234 -17.06 -9.53 8.11
N THR A 235 -16.18 -9.83 7.14
CA THR A 235 -15.36 -8.80 6.48
C THR A 235 -16.21 -7.76 5.77
N GLN A 236 -17.23 -8.20 5.00
CA GLN A 236 -18.14 -7.28 4.30
C GLN A 236 -18.87 -6.35 5.28
N THR A 237 -19.38 -6.91 6.39
CA THR A 237 -20.10 -6.16 7.41
C THR A 237 -19.21 -5.13 8.09
N ILE A 238 -18.03 -5.52 8.57
CA ILE A 238 -17.10 -4.62 9.23
C ILE A 238 -16.67 -3.50 8.28
N ALA A 239 -16.28 -3.85 7.06
CA ALA A 239 -15.88 -2.86 6.06
C ALA A 239 -17.00 -1.89 5.72
N SER A 240 -18.24 -2.36 5.58
CA SER A 240 -19.39 -1.51 5.30
C SER A 240 -19.72 -0.55 6.45
N VAL A 241 -19.65 -1.02 7.70
CA VAL A 241 -19.84 -0.14 8.87
C VAL A 241 -18.78 0.94 8.90
N VAL A 242 -17.51 0.58 8.77
CA VAL A 242 -16.40 1.54 8.77
C VAL A 242 -16.52 2.56 7.63
N LEU A 243 -16.88 2.15 6.43
CA LEU A 243 -17.03 3.06 5.29
C LEU A 243 -18.22 4.04 5.44
N LYS A 244 -19.27 3.71 6.19
CA LYS A 244 -20.32 4.67 6.56
C LYS A 244 -19.77 5.83 7.41
N HIS A 245 -18.71 5.59 8.15
CA HIS A 245 -18.01 6.55 8.98
C HIS A 245 -16.68 7.03 8.38
N ALA A 246 -16.49 6.96 7.05
CA ALA A 246 -15.21 7.28 6.39
C ALA A 246 -14.68 8.69 6.77
N ASP A 247 -15.57 9.65 7.02
CA ASP A 247 -15.18 11.00 7.40
C ASP A 247 -14.48 11.06 8.79
N ALA A 248 -14.79 10.15 9.70
CA ALA A 248 -14.16 10.08 11.02
C ALA A 248 -12.65 9.76 10.93
N TYR A 249 -12.20 9.13 9.84
CA TYR A 249 -10.79 8.81 9.64
C TYR A 249 -9.96 9.96 9.09
N LYS A 250 -10.58 11.03 8.59
CA LYS A 250 -9.86 12.19 8.01
C LYS A 250 -8.95 12.89 9.01
N GLU A 251 -9.38 13.03 10.26
CA GLU A 251 -8.58 13.65 11.33
C GLU A 251 -7.37 12.79 11.68
N ASN A 252 -7.56 11.47 11.81
CA ASN A 252 -6.45 10.55 12.07
C ASN A 252 -5.45 10.55 10.91
N ILE A 253 -5.89 10.51 9.66
CA ILE A 253 -5.04 10.61 8.47
C ILE A 253 -4.24 11.92 8.50
N ALA A 254 -4.89 13.05 8.80
CA ALA A 254 -4.22 14.35 8.90
C ALA A 254 -3.17 14.38 10.02
N THR A 255 -3.46 13.75 11.15
CA THR A 255 -2.53 13.60 12.28
C THR A 255 -1.30 12.79 11.88
N ILE A 256 -1.48 11.65 11.20
CA ILE A 256 -0.36 10.83 10.70
C ILE A 256 0.50 11.63 9.71
N ILE A 257 -0.12 12.37 8.79
CA ILE A 257 0.61 13.23 7.84
C ILE A 257 1.40 14.29 8.59
N SER A 258 0.80 14.98 9.56
CA SER A 258 1.46 16.02 10.36
C SER A 258 2.63 15.46 11.16
N GLU A 259 2.47 14.32 11.82
CA GLU A 259 3.53 13.65 12.57
C GLU A 259 4.67 13.18 11.67
N ARG A 260 4.36 12.62 10.49
CA ARG A 260 5.35 12.25 9.49
C ARG A 260 6.21 13.45 9.09
N GLU A 261 5.58 14.57 8.75
CA GLU A 261 6.29 15.79 8.37
C GLU A 261 7.12 16.34 9.55
N ARG A 262 6.57 16.35 10.76
CA ARG A 262 7.30 16.77 11.97
C ARG A 262 8.56 15.94 12.18
N MET A 263 8.43 14.60 12.15
CA MET A 263 9.57 13.70 12.32
C MET A 263 10.61 13.90 11.21
N TYR A 264 10.17 14.00 9.95
CA TYR A 264 11.08 14.24 8.84
C TYR A 264 11.85 15.56 9.01
N GLN A 265 11.19 16.67 9.34
CA GLN A 265 11.84 17.97 9.51
C GLN A 265 12.91 17.94 10.62
N GLU A 266 12.70 17.15 11.65
CA GLU A 266 13.66 17.04 12.75
C GLU A 266 14.92 16.27 12.37
N VAL A 267 14.80 15.24 11.53
CA VAL A 267 15.91 14.32 11.23
C VAL A 267 16.58 14.56 9.87
N LYS A 268 16.03 15.39 8.99
CA LYS A 268 16.50 15.59 7.62
C LYS A 268 17.93 16.12 7.50
N GLU A 269 18.44 16.81 8.55
CA GLU A 269 19.79 17.37 8.58
C GLU A 269 20.80 16.48 9.34
N PHE A 270 20.38 15.29 9.79
CA PHE A 270 21.27 14.34 10.45
C PHE A 270 22.35 13.85 9.48
N LYS A 271 23.55 13.58 10.02
CA LYS A 271 24.74 13.21 9.22
C LYS A 271 25.01 11.71 9.24
N GLN A 272 24.56 11.02 10.30
CA GLN A 272 24.80 9.59 10.47
C GLN A 272 23.75 8.72 9.77
N LEU A 273 22.65 9.33 9.35
CA LEU A 273 21.59 8.71 8.55
C LEU A 273 21.00 9.70 7.55
N THR A 274 20.42 9.18 6.50
CA THR A 274 19.62 9.95 5.54
C THR A 274 18.17 9.50 5.64
N MET A 275 17.24 10.45 5.88
CA MET A 275 15.80 10.20 5.79
C MET A 275 15.24 10.91 4.57
N TYR A 276 14.30 10.27 3.89
CA TYR A 276 13.68 10.80 2.69
C TYR A 276 12.25 11.31 2.96
N PRO A 277 11.79 12.35 2.24
CA PRO A 277 10.40 12.79 2.33
C PRO A 277 9.45 11.68 1.85
N SER A 278 8.26 11.62 2.44
CA SER A 278 7.33 10.53 2.17
C SER A 278 5.91 11.03 1.91
N ASN A 279 5.17 10.29 1.08
CA ASN A 279 3.73 10.46 0.83
C ASN A 279 2.90 9.28 1.39
N ALA A 280 3.49 8.46 2.28
CA ALA A 280 2.85 7.31 2.92
C ALA A 280 2.74 7.49 4.44
N ASN A 281 2.31 6.48 5.18
CA ASN A 281 2.28 6.49 6.65
C ASN A 281 3.59 5.99 7.28
N PHE A 282 4.71 6.22 6.64
CA PHE A 282 6.03 5.83 7.11
C PHE A 282 7.11 6.77 6.58
N LEU A 283 8.29 6.70 7.17
CA LEU A 283 9.52 7.30 6.68
C LEU A 283 10.49 6.21 6.24
N PHE A 284 11.18 6.43 5.13
CA PHE A 284 12.25 5.59 4.62
C PHE A 284 13.58 6.26 4.86
N GLY A 285 14.59 5.49 5.27
CA GLY A 285 15.91 6.01 5.57
C GLY A 285 17.02 5.02 5.27
N ARG A 286 18.27 5.54 5.31
CA ARG A 286 19.50 4.78 5.08
C ARG A 286 20.58 5.19 6.08
N SER A 287 21.42 4.23 6.49
CA SER A 287 22.61 4.49 7.29
C SER A 287 23.63 3.38 7.08
N GLU A 288 24.89 3.73 6.92
CA GLU A 288 25.99 2.75 6.89
C GLU A 288 26.19 2.05 8.25
N LYS A 289 25.72 2.68 9.33
CA LYS A 289 25.73 2.14 10.69
C LYS A 289 24.38 1.56 11.11
N LYS A 290 23.56 1.09 10.14
CA LYS A 290 22.19 0.61 10.35
C LYS A 290 22.08 -0.45 11.45
N ASP A 291 23.01 -1.40 11.52
CA ASP A 291 22.96 -2.48 12.51
C ASP A 291 23.00 -1.94 13.94
N LEU A 292 23.85 -0.94 14.21
CA LEU A 292 23.87 -0.24 15.50
C LEU A 292 22.53 0.47 15.78
N LEU A 293 21.96 1.14 14.76
CA LEU A 293 20.66 1.78 14.91
C LEU A 293 19.56 0.76 15.26
N LEU A 294 19.56 -0.41 14.63
CA LEU A 294 18.60 -1.49 14.92
C LEU A 294 18.75 -2.03 16.35
N GLU A 295 19.98 -2.17 16.86
CA GLU A 295 20.25 -2.54 18.25
C GLU A 295 19.69 -1.50 19.23
N MET A 296 19.90 -0.20 18.98
CA MET A 296 19.36 0.88 19.80
C MET A 296 17.81 0.89 19.82
N PHE A 297 17.15 0.62 18.70
CA PHE A 297 15.70 0.45 18.65
C PHE A 297 15.26 -0.78 19.47
N LYS A 298 15.97 -1.89 19.33
CA LYS A 298 15.68 -3.13 20.07
C LYS A 298 15.79 -2.93 21.59
N GLU A 299 16.78 -2.18 22.07
CA GLU A 299 16.93 -1.84 23.50
C GLU A 299 15.71 -1.11 24.06
N LYS A 300 15.02 -0.35 23.21
CA LYS A 300 13.77 0.36 23.53
C LYS A 300 12.50 -0.48 23.26
N ASN A 301 12.68 -1.76 22.89
CA ASN A 301 11.59 -2.64 22.48
C ASN A 301 10.74 -2.08 21.31
N ILE A 302 11.41 -1.38 20.38
CA ILE A 302 10.82 -0.83 19.15
C ILE A 302 11.28 -1.68 17.97
N THR A 303 10.34 -2.13 17.16
CA THR A 303 10.61 -2.88 15.94
C THR A 303 10.31 -2.02 14.71
N ILE A 304 11.32 -1.80 13.87
CA ILE A 304 11.22 -1.13 12.58
C ILE A 304 11.47 -2.13 11.43
N ARG A 305 11.17 -1.73 10.20
CA ARG A 305 11.46 -2.59 9.05
C ARG A 305 12.92 -2.48 8.64
N ASN A 306 13.61 -3.60 8.67
CA ASN A 306 14.97 -3.77 8.18
C ASN A 306 14.95 -4.34 6.76
N TYR A 307 15.81 -3.84 5.87
CA TYR A 307 16.08 -4.37 4.54
C TYR A 307 17.51 -4.93 4.46
N GLU A 308 17.80 -5.73 3.43
CA GLU A 308 19.13 -6.38 3.28
C GLU A 308 20.27 -5.38 3.03
N ASP A 309 19.94 -4.26 2.36
CA ASP A 309 20.91 -3.16 2.13
C ASP A 309 21.00 -2.21 3.34
N ALA A 310 21.62 -1.05 3.19
CA ALA A 310 21.74 -0.04 4.25
C ALA A 310 20.41 0.65 4.63
N SER A 311 19.28 0.26 4.05
CA SER A 311 17.99 0.94 4.24
C SER A 311 17.14 0.35 5.36
N PHE A 312 16.23 1.19 5.86
CA PHE A 312 15.20 0.83 6.85
C PHE A 312 13.94 1.68 6.61
N ARG A 313 12.82 1.26 7.22
CA ARG A 313 11.56 1.99 7.14
C ARG A 313 10.90 2.01 8.52
N ILE A 314 10.39 3.19 8.91
CA ILE A 314 9.74 3.42 10.20
C ILE A 314 8.29 3.83 9.95
N THR A 315 7.33 3.05 10.43
CA THR A 315 5.91 3.41 10.42
C THR A 315 5.66 4.59 11.36
N ILE A 316 4.77 5.50 10.99
CA ILE A 316 4.33 6.59 11.87
C ILE A 316 3.35 6.00 12.90
N GLY A 317 3.75 6.03 14.16
CA GLY A 317 2.99 5.55 15.31
C GLY A 317 2.14 6.64 15.96
N THR A 318 1.80 6.43 17.24
CA THR A 318 1.24 7.49 18.09
C THR A 318 2.29 8.57 18.32
N LYS A 319 1.85 9.73 18.83
CA LYS A 319 2.77 10.82 19.14
C LYS A 319 3.84 10.38 20.15
N GLU A 320 3.46 9.60 21.14
CA GLU A 320 4.34 9.05 22.17
C GLU A 320 5.35 8.07 21.57
N GLU A 321 4.91 7.17 20.70
CA GLU A 321 5.77 6.23 19.97
C GLU A 321 6.75 6.97 19.06
N ASN A 322 6.28 8.00 18.35
CA ASN A 322 7.10 8.84 17.49
C ASN A 322 8.19 9.61 18.27
N GLU A 323 7.88 10.11 19.49
CA GLU A 323 8.89 10.72 20.37
C GLU A 323 9.94 9.71 20.82
N MET A 324 9.55 8.49 21.14
CA MET A 324 10.51 7.43 21.47
C MET A 324 11.43 7.09 20.29
N VAL A 325 10.88 7.07 19.07
CA VAL A 325 11.68 6.91 17.83
C VAL A 325 12.66 8.07 17.68
N LEU A 326 12.20 9.31 17.83
CA LEU A 326 13.05 10.50 17.72
C LEU A 326 14.16 10.53 18.78
N ASP A 327 13.88 10.10 20.02
CA ASP A 327 14.91 9.96 21.07
C ASP A 327 16.02 8.99 20.64
N VAL A 328 15.67 7.85 20.06
CA VAL A 328 16.66 6.89 19.52
C VAL A 328 17.47 7.52 18.39
N LEU A 329 16.83 8.19 17.43
CA LEU A 329 17.48 8.80 16.27
C LEU A 329 18.43 9.93 16.69
N ARG A 330 18.04 10.79 17.64
CA ARG A 330 18.89 11.85 18.22
C ARG A 330 20.14 11.26 18.91
N ARG A 331 19.96 10.24 19.74
CA ARG A 331 21.09 9.56 20.42
C ARG A 331 22.02 8.89 19.41
N PHE A 332 21.49 8.28 18.38
CA PHE A 332 22.27 7.69 17.30
C PHE A 332 23.11 8.74 16.57
N GLU A 333 22.55 9.91 16.26
CA GLU A 333 23.25 11.01 15.63
C GLU A 333 24.41 11.52 16.52
N TYR A 334 24.14 11.80 17.82
CA TYR A 334 25.14 12.35 18.73
C TYR A 334 26.22 11.35 19.17
N ALA A 335 25.90 10.08 19.32
CA ALA A 335 26.87 9.06 19.71
C ALA A 335 27.90 8.75 18.62
N ASN A 336 27.65 9.15 17.40
CA ASN A 336 28.46 8.83 16.22
C ASN A 336 29.00 10.07 15.47
N SER A 337 28.81 11.27 16.03
CA SER A 337 29.30 12.56 15.51
C SER A 337 30.78 12.77 15.74
#